data_98d24fd4e03c627b2f538399970a1913
#
_entry.id   98d24fd4e03c627b2f538399970a1913
#
_cell.length_a   1.000
_cell.length_b   1.000
_cell.length_c   1.000
_cell.angle_alpha   90.00
_cell.angle_beta   90.00
_cell.angle_gamma   90.00
#
_symmetry.space_group_name_H-M   'P 1'
#
loop_
_entity.id
_entity.type
_entity.pdbx_description
1 polymer ?
#
loop_
_entity_poly.entity_id
_entity_poly.type
_entity_poly.pdbx_seq_one_letter_code
_entity_poly.pdbx_strand_id
1 'polypeptide(L)'
;MFVAIAIHHARPEHADDFMAYMRRVRAAVGDPPGLIDFHGYRDARTSRLIGLSRWESEANFHAALPLIGSLRDERREEWSDRPDDVLMLTRI
;
A
#
# COMPACT_ATOMS: atom_id res chain seq x y z
N MET A 1 -15.33 -10.10 3.45
CA MET A 1 -14.09 -9.36 3.67
C MET A 1 -13.32 -9.24 2.38
N PHE A 2 -12.74 -8.08 2.15
CA PHE A 2 -11.93 -7.79 0.97
C PHE A 2 -10.51 -7.46 1.43
N VAL A 3 -9.50 -7.98 0.73
CA VAL A 3 -8.08 -7.74 1.05
C VAL A 3 -7.39 -7.17 -0.18
N ALA A 4 -6.72 -6.03 0.00
CA ALA A 4 -5.88 -5.44 -1.04
C ALA A 4 -4.42 -5.54 -0.62
N ILE A 5 -3.59 -6.07 -1.51
CA ILE A 5 -2.16 -6.22 -1.29
C ILE A 5 -1.44 -5.51 -2.43
N ALA A 6 -0.54 -4.60 -2.07
CA ALA A 6 0.38 -3.98 -3.02
C ALA A 6 1.80 -4.46 -2.72
N ILE A 7 2.45 -5.04 -3.71
CA ILE A 7 3.84 -5.49 -3.61
C ILE A 7 4.70 -4.49 -4.35
N HIS A 8 5.53 -3.77 -3.60
CA HIS A 8 6.44 -2.76 -4.14
C HIS A 8 7.84 -3.37 -4.27
N HIS A 9 8.38 -3.35 -5.48
CA HIS A 9 9.71 -3.87 -5.77
C HIS A 9 10.76 -2.77 -5.54
N ALA A 10 10.91 -2.38 -4.28
CA ALA A 10 11.79 -1.29 -3.89
C ALA A 10 13.26 -1.65 -4.13
N ARG A 11 14.03 -0.68 -4.66
CA ARG A 11 15.47 -0.79 -4.71
C ARG A 11 16.03 -0.67 -3.29
N PRO A 12 17.00 -1.48 -2.88
CA PRO A 12 17.54 -1.42 -1.51
C PRO A 12 18.01 -0.03 -1.09
N GLU A 13 18.64 0.71 -2.00
CA GLU A 13 19.14 2.07 -1.73
C GLU A 13 18.04 3.11 -1.52
N HIS A 14 16.81 2.81 -1.91
CA HIS A 14 15.65 3.69 -1.75
C HIS A 14 14.59 3.13 -0.80
N ALA A 15 14.90 2.04 -0.10
CA ALA A 15 13.92 1.40 0.78
C ALA A 15 13.43 2.34 1.90
N ASP A 16 14.31 3.13 2.49
CA ASP A 16 13.93 4.05 3.56
C ASP A 16 13.00 5.16 3.05
N ASP A 17 13.28 5.71 1.88
CA ASP A 17 12.42 6.71 1.25
C ASP A 17 11.05 6.14 0.96
N PHE A 18 11.02 4.92 0.43
CA PHE A 18 9.77 4.24 0.09
C PHE A 18 8.95 3.95 1.36
N MET A 19 9.59 3.49 2.42
CA MET A 19 8.90 3.23 3.69
C MET A 19 8.34 4.51 4.30
N ALA A 20 9.07 5.61 4.22
CA ALA A 20 8.58 6.92 4.68
C ALA A 20 7.33 7.34 3.89
N TYR A 21 7.33 7.13 2.58
CA TYR A 21 6.18 7.37 1.73
C TYR A 21 4.98 6.49 2.16
N MET A 22 5.21 5.20 2.39
CA MET A 22 4.15 4.28 2.83
C MET A 22 3.52 4.72 4.16
N ARG A 23 4.33 5.24 5.09
CA ARG A 23 3.81 5.78 6.36
C ARG A 23 2.93 7.00 6.15
N ARG A 24 3.28 7.87 5.21
CA ARG A 24 2.45 9.03 4.86
C ARG A 24 1.13 8.59 4.22
N VAL A 25 1.17 7.60 3.35
CA VAL A 25 -0.06 7.02 2.77
C VAL A 25 -0.94 6.45 3.87
N ARG A 26 -0.37 5.70 4.79
CA ARG A 26 -1.14 5.15 5.93
C ARG A 26 -1.82 6.25 6.74
N ALA A 27 -1.09 7.33 7.03
CA ALA A 27 -1.62 8.45 7.79
C ALA A 27 -2.75 9.17 7.02
N ALA A 28 -2.58 9.35 5.71
CA ALA A 28 -3.58 10.02 4.88
C ALA A 28 -4.88 9.23 4.78
N VAL A 29 -4.80 7.91 4.71
CA VAL A 29 -5.98 7.03 4.67
C VAL A 29 -6.76 7.12 5.98
N GLY A 30 -6.06 7.23 7.10
CA GLY A 30 -6.72 7.35 8.41
C GLY A 30 -7.54 6.12 8.78
N ASP A 31 -8.78 6.36 9.17
CA ASP A 31 -9.72 5.33 9.61
C ASP A 31 -11.08 5.47 8.90
N PRO A 32 -11.12 5.26 7.58
CA PRO A 32 -12.34 5.43 6.82
C PRO A 32 -13.34 4.29 7.08
N PRO A 33 -14.62 4.47 6.71
CA PRO A 33 -15.62 3.43 6.86
C PRO A 33 -15.21 2.12 6.21
N GLY A 34 -15.36 1.01 6.93
CA GLY A 34 -15.10 -0.32 6.45
C GLY A 34 -13.66 -0.78 6.50
N LEU A 35 -12.72 0.07 6.91
CA LEU A 35 -11.33 -0.35 7.10
C LEU A 35 -11.24 -1.21 8.37
N ILE A 36 -10.75 -2.46 8.21
CA ILE A 36 -10.51 -3.36 9.32
C ILE A 36 -9.10 -3.13 9.88
N ASP A 37 -8.09 -3.20 9.01
CA ASP A 37 -6.73 -2.81 9.33
C ASP A 37 -5.93 -2.52 8.06
N PHE A 38 -4.81 -1.84 8.23
CA PHE A 38 -3.90 -1.50 7.14
C PHE A 38 -2.49 -1.38 7.70
N HIS A 39 -1.59 -2.24 7.23
CA HIS A 39 -0.21 -2.29 7.70
C HIS A 39 0.77 -2.44 6.55
N GLY A 40 1.97 -1.90 6.75
CA GLY A 40 3.10 -2.14 5.87
C GLY A 40 4.00 -3.25 6.41
N TYR A 41 4.57 -4.01 5.49
CA TYR A 41 5.49 -5.10 5.83
C TYR A 41 6.73 -5.02 4.94
N ARG A 42 7.83 -5.53 5.48
CA ARG A 42 9.04 -5.76 4.69
C ARG A 42 9.17 -7.26 4.48
N ASP A 43 9.45 -7.67 3.24
CA ASP A 43 9.79 -9.06 2.96
C ASP A 43 11.16 -9.34 3.59
N ALA A 44 11.23 -10.35 4.47
CA ALA A 44 12.44 -10.67 5.21
C ALA A 44 13.58 -11.21 4.32
N ARG A 45 13.28 -11.62 3.10
CA ARG A 45 14.23 -12.28 2.20
C ARG A 45 14.58 -11.47 0.96
N THR A 46 13.87 -10.39 0.71
CA THR A 46 14.07 -9.52 -0.46
C THR A 46 14.00 -8.08 -0.03
N SER A 47 14.11 -7.15 -0.98
CA SER A 47 13.89 -5.72 -0.71
C SER A 47 12.44 -5.29 -0.93
N ARG A 48 11.52 -6.25 -1.18
CA ARG A 48 10.13 -5.91 -1.44
C ARG A 48 9.46 -5.35 -0.19
N LEU A 49 8.62 -4.34 -0.41
CA LEU A 49 7.79 -3.74 0.63
C LEU A 49 6.33 -4.03 0.29
N ILE A 50 5.54 -4.37 1.30
CA ILE A 50 4.17 -4.84 1.11
C ILE A 50 3.22 -3.92 1.86
N GLY A 51 2.21 -3.38 1.16
CA GLY A 51 1.06 -2.77 1.80
C GLY A 51 -0.09 -3.76 1.81
N LEU A 52 -0.64 -4.06 2.97
CA LEU A 52 -1.76 -4.99 3.12
C LEU A 52 -2.88 -4.30 3.88
N SER A 53 -4.06 -4.21 3.25
CA SER A 53 -5.24 -3.64 3.88
C SER A 53 -6.41 -4.63 3.81
N ARG A 54 -7.18 -4.68 4.90
CA ARG A 54 -8.38 -5.51 4.99
C ARG A 54 -9.59 -4.61 5.18
N TRP A 55 -10.65 -4.91 4.45
CA TRP A 55 -11.84 -4.09 4.36
C TRP A 55 -13.10 -4.94 4.52
N GLU A 56 -14.17 -4.33 5.01
CA GLU A 56 -15.46 -5.01 5.07
C GLU A 56 -15.98 -5.36 3.69
N SER A 57 -15.72 -4.50 2.69
CA SER A 57 -16.14 -4.72 1.31
C SER A 57 -15.17 -4.08 0.33
N GLU A 58 -15.21 -4.51 -0.93
CA GLU A 58 -14.47 -3.89 -2.02
C GLU A 58 -14.90 -2.44 -2.23
N ALA A 59 -16.19 -2.14 -2.09
CA ALA A 59 -16.72 -0.79 -2.24
C ALA A 59 -16.08 0.18 -1.22
N ASN A 60 -15.88 -0.27 0.02
CA ASN A 60 -15.22 0.53 1.04
C ASN A 60 -13.76 0.85 0.64
N PHE A 61 -13.07 -0.14 0.09
CA PHE A 61 -11.70 0.06 -0.41
C PHE A 61 -11.66 1.13 -1.51
N HIS A 62 -12.52 1.00 -2.53
CA HIS A 62 -12.54 1.97 -3.63
C HIS A 62 -12.93 3.38 -3.16
N ALA A 63 -13.85 3.48 -2.21
CA ALA A 63 -14.25 4.77 -1.66
C ALA A 63 -13.12 5.47 -0.90
N ALA A 64 -12.16 4.72 -0.37
CA ALA A 64 -11.03 5.27 0.38
C ALA A 64 -9.86 5.71 -0.52
N LEU A 65 -9.77 5.25 -1.75
CA LEU A 65 -8.65 5.57 -2.65
C LEU A 65 -8.41 7.09 -2.82
N PRO A 66 -9.44 7.94 -2.95
CA PRO A 66 -9.22 9.38 -3.07
C PRO A 66 -8.50 10.02 -1.88
N LEU A 67 -8.49 9.37 -0.69
CA LEU A 67 -7.80 9.88 0.48
C LEU A 67 -6.29 9.95 0.31
N ILE A 68 -5.73 9.12 -0.57
CA ILE A 68 -4.30 9.16 -0.90
C ILE A 68 -3.98 10.42 -1.70
N GLY A 69 -4.88 10.81 -2.61
CA GLY A 69 -4.81 12.08 -3.33
C GLY A 69 -3.47 12.29 -4.04
N SER A 70 -2.92 13.49 -3.85
CA SER A 70 -1.66 13.90 -4.49
C SER A 70 -0.42 13.24 -3.91
N LEU A 71 -0.53 12.47 -2.82
CA LEU A 71 0.60 11.72 -2.28
C LEU A 71 1.21 10.79 -3.32
N ARG A 72 0.41 10.28 -4.26
CA ARG A 72 0.91 9.43 -5.34
C ARG A 72 2.02 10.11 -6.15
N ASP A 73 1.97 11.42 -6.29
CA ASP A 73 2.95 12.19 -7.05
C ASP A 73 4.28 12.33 -6.30
N GLU A 74 4.31 12.06 -4.99
CA GLU A 74 5.54 12.09 -4.20
C GLU A 74 6.38 10.84 -4.41
N ARG A 75 5.79 9.78 -4.92
CA ARG A 75 6.48 8.54 -5.22
C ARG A 75 7.37 8.73 -6.45
N ARG A 76 8.63 8.36 -6.32
CA ARG A 76 9.61 8.51 -7.40
C ARG A 76 9.81 7.21 -8.15
N GLU A 77 9.93 7.31 -9.46
CA GLU A 77 10.08 6.16 -10.35
C GLU A 77 11.35 5.37 -10.04
N GLU A 78 12.45 6.05 -9.69
CA GLU A 78 13.72 5.41 -9.38
C GLU A 78 13.72 4.59 -8.09
N TRP A 79 12.69 4.68 -7.27
CA TRP A 79 12.61 3.90 -6.03
C TRP A 79 12.36 2.42 -6.27
N SER A 80 11.84 2.05 -7.42
CA SER A 80 11.47 0.68 -7.76
C SER A 80 12.19 0.21 -9.02
N ASP A 81 12.47 -1.08 -9.10
CA ASP A 81 13.08 -1.68 -10.29
C ASP A 81 12.04 -2.20 -11.29
N ARG A 82 10.78 -2.25 -10.91
CA ARG A 82 9.66 -2.68 -11.75
C ARG A 82 8.34 -2.18 -11.18
N PRO A 83 7.24 -2.23 -11.97
CA PRO A 83 5.92 -1.87 -11.47
C PRO A 83 5.46 -2.73 -10.29
N ASP A 84 4.58 -2.17 -9.47
CA ASP A 84 3.97 -2.91 -8.36
C ASP A 84 3.15 -4.09 -8.89
N ASP A 85 3.11 -5.15 -8.10
CA ASP A 85 2.11 -6.19 -8.25
C ASP A 85 0.98 -5.91 -7.27
N VAL A 86 -0.26 -6.04 -7.72
CA VAL A 86 -1.44 -5.78 -6.89
C VAL A 86 -2.32 -7.02 -6.88
N LEU A 87 -2.70 -7.44 -5.68
CA LEU A 87 -3.66 -8.51 -5.47
C LEU A 87 -4.90 -7.93 -4.82
N MET A 88 -6.06 -8.25 -5.38
CA MET A 88 -7.36 -7.88 -4.82
C MET A 88 -8.12 -9.17 -4.55
N LEU A 89 -8.31 -9.48 -3.29
CA LEU A 89 -8.75 -10.79 -2.84
C LEU A 89 -10.09 -10.70 -2.14
N THR A 90 -10.96 -11.64 -2.45
CA THR A 90 -12.20 -11.83 -1.69
C THR A 90 -12.10 -13.13 -0.91
N ARG A 91 -12.71 -13.13 0.27
CA ARG A 91 -12.73 -14.34 1.09
C ARG A 91 -13.62 -15.41 0.46
N ILE A 92 -13.13 -16.61 0.41
CA ILE A 92 -13.91 -17.76 -0.01
C ILE A 92 -14.43 -18.50 1.22
#